data_0097e937fafcb2832a75db25cf8a0f80
#
_entry.id   0097e937fafcb2832a75db25cf8a0f80
#
_cell.length_a   1.000
_cell.length_b   1.000
_cell.length_c   1.000
_cell.angle_alpha   90.00
_cell.angle_beta   90.00
_cell.angle_gamma   90.00
#
_symmetry.space_group_name_H-M   'P 1'
#
loop_
_entity.id
_entity.type
_entity.pdbx_description
1 polymer ?
#
loop_
_entity_poly.entity_id
_entity_poly.type
_entity_poly.pdbx_seq_one_letter_code
_entity_poly.pdbx_strand_id
1 'polypeptide(L)'
;LVLNGIQLKASRGRPLLISGDSGSGKTSLLDVISGMAGANKGRICWQGQVMNQRQRRWLCGVVFQFPERHFLGLTVSQELKLGHRRLSSEDQAEALRQVGLSGVDGRQAPERLSGGQQRRLALAVQLLRKPDVLLLDEPTAGLDWSVRSEVLELLDQLSRDRLLIVVTHEPELFH
;
A
#
# COMPACT_ATOMS: atom_id res chain seq x y z
N LEU A 1 -7.27 17.23 -18.41
CA LEU A 1 -8.02 16.11 -17.79
C LEU A 1 -7.21 14.85 -18.05
N VAL A 2 -6.61 14.28 -17.00
CA VAL A 2 -5.70 13.13 -17.15
C VAL A 2 -6.50 11.81 -17.27
N LEU A 3 -7.67 11.73 -16.63
CA LEU A 3 -8.50 10.52 -16.58
C LEU A 3 -9.93 10.84 -17.04
N ASN A 4 -10.48 10.04 -17.95
CA ASN A 4 -11.84 10.18 -18.42
C ASN A 4 -12.49 8.81 -18.67
N GLY A 5 -13.73 8.63 -18.19
CA GLY A 5 -14.53 7.44 -18.46
C GLY A 5 -14.01 6.14 -17.85
N ILE A 6 -13.18 6.21 -16.79
CA ILE A 6 -12.61 5.02 -16.14
C ILE A 6 -13.74 4.22 -15.45
N GLN A 7 -13.80 2.93 -15.76
CA GLN A 7 -14.67 1.96 -15.09
C GLN A 7 -13.83 0.78 -14.60
N LEU A 8 -13.82 0.56 -13.29
CA LEU A 8 -13.08 -0.52 -12.64
C LEU A 8 -14.00 -1.30 -11.71
N LYS A 9 -13.80 -2.62 -11.67
CA LYS A 9 -14.37 -3.51 -10.67
C LYS A 9 -13.25 -4.34 -10.10
N ALA A 10 -13.21 -4.46 -8.78
CA ALA A 10 -12.20 -5.23 -8.08
C ALA A 10 -12.83 -6.03 -6.94
N SER A 11 -12.25 -7.17 -6.59
CA SER A 11 -12.68 -8.04 -5.51
C SER A 11 -11.46 -8.58 -4.75
N ARG A 12 -11.67 -9.05 -3.53
CA ARG A 12 -10.63 -9.74 -2.75
C ARG A 12 -10.24 -11.05 -3.43
N GLY A 13 -9.08 -11.59 -3.05
CA GLY A 13 -8.55 -12.87 -3.52
C GLY A 13 -7.63 -12.76 -4.74
N ARG A 14 -7.68 -11.65 -5.48
CA ARG A 14 -6.79 -11.39 -6.61
C ARG A 14 -6.52 -9.89 -6.72
N PRO A 15 -5.26 -9.46 -6.82
CA PRO A 15 -4.93 -8.06 -7.07
C PRO A 15 -5.52 -7.54 -8.38
N LEU A 16 -6.11 -6.35 -8.36
CA LEU A 16 -6.41 -5.61 -9.59
C LEU A 16 -5.15 -4.90 -10.05
N LEU A 17 -4.67 -5.24 -11.23
CA LEU A 17 -3.47 -4.64 -11.82
C LEU A 17 -3.86 -3.49 -12.75
N ILE A 18 -3.16 -2.37 -12.62
CA ILE A 18 -3.27 -1.20 -13.48
C ILE A 18 -1.91 -0.98 -14.12
N SER A 19 -1.81 -1.18 -15.42
CA SER A 19 -0.59 -0.96 -16.20
C SER A 19 -0.79 0.12 -17.24
N GLY A 20 0.31 0.66 -17.76
CA GLY A 20 0.31 1.68 -18.81
C GLY A 20 1.56 2.55 -18.74
N ASP A 21 1.74 3.39 -19.75
CA ASP A 21 2.91 4.25 -19.90
C ASP A 21 3.11 5.22 -18.73
N SER A 22 4.35 5.68 -18.56
CA SER A 22 4.64 6.75 -17.59
C SER A 22 3.84 8.00 -17.97
N GLY A 23 3.26 8.65 -16.94
CA GLY A 23 2.43 9.84 -17.15
C GLY A 23 0.98 9.57 -17.61
N SER A 24 0.57 8.31 -17.80
CA SER A 24 -0.82 7.98 -18.19
C SER A 24 -1.87 8.23 -17.10
N GLY A 25 -1.46 8.66 -15.89
CA GLY A 25 -2.36 9.02 -14.80
C GLY A 25 -2.63 7.90 -13.78
N LYS A 26 -1.83 6.85 -13.75
CA LYS A 26 -1.99 5.72 -12.81
C LYS A 26 -1.96 6.16 -11.35
N THR A 27 -0.95 6.93 -10.95
CA THR A 27 -0.85 7.50 -9.60
C THR A 27 -2.02 8.44 -9.31
N SER A 28 -2.44 9.27 -10.26
CA SER A 28 -3.63 10.13 -10.11
C SER A 28 -4.91 9.31 -9.90
N LEU A 29 -5.01 8.13 -10.50
CA LEU A 29 -6.12 7.22 -10.27
C LEU A 29 -6.10 6.67 -8.83
N LEU A 30 -4.93 6.27 -8.33
CA LEU A 30 -4.79 5.86 -6.93
C LEU A 30 -5.16 7.00 -5.96
N ASP A 31 -4.75 8.24 -6.26
CA ASP A 31 -5.12 9.41 -5.45
C ASP A 31 -6.63 9.64 -5.40
N VAL A 32 -7.31 9.47 -6.54
CA VAL A 32 -8.77 9.58 -6.59
C VAL A 32 -9.41 8.41 -5.82
N ILE A 33 -8.96 7.18 -5.99
CA ILE A 33 -9.51 6.01 -5.30
C ILE A 33 -9.32 6.16 -3.78
N SER A 34 -8.13 6.54 -3.33
CA SER A 34 -7.82 6.73 -1.90
C SER A 34 -8.56 7.92 -1.26
N GLY A 35 -9.08 8.84 -2.06
CA GLY A 35 -9.66 10.08 -1.57
C GLY A 35 -8.62 11.17 -1.28
N MET A 36 -7.36 11.02 -1.71
CA MET A 36 -6.35 12.09 -1.65
C MET A 36 -6.68 13.20 -2.66
N ALA A 37 -7.20 12.82 -3.82
CA ALA A 37 -7.72 13.75 -4.82
C ALA A 37 -9.23 13.58 -5.02
N GLY A 38 -9.89 14.67 -5.44
CA GLY A 38 -11.30 14.66 -5.82
C GLY A 38 -11.49 14.20 -7.27
N ALA A 39 -12.62 13.54 -7.56
CA ALA A 39 -13.08 13.32 -8.91
C ALA A 39 -14.06 14.44 -9.30
N ASN A 40 -13.91 15.00 -10.52
CA ASN A 40 -14.84 16.02 -11.02
C ASN A 40 -16.22 15.42 -11.32
N LYS A 41 -16.26 14.17 -11.79
CA LYS A 41 -17.47 13.41 -12.11
C LYS A 41 -17.26 11.94 -11.79
N GLY A 42 -18.34 11.20 -11.62
CA GLY A 42 -18.32 9.78 -11.34
C GLY A 42 -18.55 9.45 -9.87
N ARG A 43 -18.50 8.16 -9.55
CA ARG A 43 -18.73 7.67 -8.19
C ARG A 43 -17.81 6.47 -7.92
N ILE A 44 -17.38 6.35 -6.68
CA ILE A 44 -16.65 5.20 -6.18
C ILE A 44 -17.51 4.52 -5.13
N CYS A 45 -17.75 3.24 -5.31
CA CYS A 45 -18.60 2.44 -4.43
C CYS A 45 -17.77 1.37 -3.72
N TRP A 46 -18.09 1.11 -2.47
CA TRP A 46 -17.61 -0.02 -1.69
C TRP A 46 -18.81 -0.80 -1.16
N GLN A 47 -18.86 -2.09 -1.45
CA GLN A 47 -19.99 -2.96 -1.05
C GLN A 47 -21.38 -2.37 -1.40
N GLY A 48 -21.49 -1.80 -2.60
CA GLY A 48 -22.72 -1.18 -3.09
C GLY A 48 -23.01 0.24 -2.61
N GLN A 49 -22.26 0.77 -1.64
CA GLN A 49 -22.44 2.12 -1.10
C GLN A 49 -21.49 3.12 -1.72
N VAL A 50 -22.00 4.30 -2.09
CA VAL A 50 -21.17 5.39 -2.60
C VAL A 50 -20.33 5.98 -1.47
N MET A 51 -19.01 6.03 -1.69
CA MET A 51 -18.03 6.50 -0.71
C MET A 51 -17.62 7.94 -1.00
N ASN A 52 -17.73 8.81 0.00
CA ASN A 52 -17.14 10.15 -0.08
C ASN A 52 -15.62 10.11 0.12
N GLN A 53 -14.94 11.24 -0.11
CA GLN A 53 -13.48 11.37 -0.02
C GLN A 53 -12.92 10.97 1.36
N ARG A 54 -13.58 11.43 2.44
CA ARG A 54 -13.16 11.13 3.81
C ARG A 54 -13.28 9.63 4.13
N GLN A 55 -14.37 9.00 3.72
CA GLN A 55 -14.59 7.57 3.90
C GLN A 55 -13.52 6.75 3.16
N ARG A 56 -13.17 7.14 1.92
CA ARG A 56 -12.11 6.46 1.15
C ARG A 56 -10.73 6.56 1.82
N ARG A 57 -10.38 7.70 2.44
CA ARG A 57 -9.12 7.83 3.20
C ARG A 57 -9.02 6.89 4.39
N TRP A 58 -10.15 6.52 5.00
CA TRP A 58 -10.17 5.53 6.07
C TRP A 58 -10.18 4.10 5.55
N LEU A 59 -10.86 3.86 4.44
CA LEU A 59 -10.96 2.56 3.79
C LEU A 59 -9.63 2.10 3.20
N CYS A 60 -8.84 3.03 2.66
CA CYS A 60 -7.64 2.74 1.89
C CYS A 60 -6.36 2.96 2.70
N GLY A 61 -5.43 2.00 2.61
CA GLY A 61 -4.01 2.20 2.86
C GLY A 61 -3.28 2.44 1.55
N VAL A 62 -2.30 3.33 1.52
CA VAL A 62 -1.54 3.67 0.30
C VAL A 62 -0.06 3.48 0.54
N VAL A 63 0.60 2.73 -0.32
CA VAL A 63 2.06 2.62 -0.38
C VAL A 63 2.52 3.21 -1.71
N PHE A 64 3.25 4.32 -1.62
CA PHE A 64 3.78 5.02 -2.78
C PHE A 64 5.02 4.33 -3.35
N GLN A 65 5.37 4.68 -4.57
CA GLN A 65 6.66 4.33 -5.16
C GLN A 65 7.80 4.89 -4.29
N PHE A 66 8.82 4.07 -4.01
CA PHE A 66 9.95 4.43 -3.13
C PHE A 66 9.51 4.93 -1.74
N PRO A 67 8.76 4.11 -0.97
CA PRO A 67 8.19 4.52 0.31
C PRO A 67 9.25 4.89 1.35
N GLU A 68 10.48 4.41 1.19
CA GLU A 68 11.64 4.76 2.02
C GLU A 68 11.94 6.26 2.06
N ARG A 69 11.53 6.99 1.04
CA ARG A 69 11.69 8.47 0.97
C ARG A 69 10.66 9.22 1.82
N HIS A 70 9.69 8.52 2.38
CA HIS A 70 8.57 9.10 3.10
C HIS A 70 8.58 8.74 4.59
N PHE A 71 9.57 7.98 5.07
CA PHE A 71 9.71 7.71 6.50
C PHE A 71 10.03 8.99 7.28
N LEU A 72 9.30 9.20 8.37
CA LEU A 72 9.42 10.37 9.24
C LEU A 72 9.94 9.99 10.63
N GLY A 73 9.79 8.75 11.04
CA GLY A 73 10.27 8.24 12.31
C GLY A 73 11.78 8.04 12.31
N LEU A 74 12.47 8.48 13.35
CA LEU A 74 13.90 8.24 13.53
C LEU A 74 14.20 6.75 13.83
N THR A 75 13.19 5.99 14.20
CA THR A 75 13.28 4.55 14.44
C THR A 75 12.07 3.83 13.85
N VAL A 76 12.22 2.53 13.60
CA VAL A 76 11.13 1.66 13.13
C VAL A 76 9.91 1.76 14.07
N SER A 77 10.11 1.72 15.39
CA SER A 77 9.01 1.87 16.34
C SER A 77 8.33 3.23 16.28
N GLN A 78 9.08 4.30 16.02
CA GLN A 78 8.50 5.64 15.85
C GLN A 78 7.70 5.71 14.56
N GLU A 79 8.22 5.16 13.46
CA GLU A 79 7.50 5.12 12.19
C GLU A 79 6.16 4.38 12.32
N LEU A 80 6.14 3.21 12.96
CA LEU A 80 4.91 2.47 13.21
C LEU A 80 3.89 3.24 14.07
N LYS A 81 4.36 4.10 15.00
CA LYS A 81 3.49 4.90 15.88
C LYS A 81 2.90 6.13 15.20
N LEU A 82 3.39 6.54 14.05
CA LEU A 82 2.89 7.73 13.36
C LEU A 82 1.39 7.61 13.05
N GLY A 83 0.63 8.61 13.44
CA GLY A 83 -0.81 8.64 13.28
C GLY A 83 -1.61 7.83 14.32
N HIS A 84 -0.97 7.12 15.24
CA HIS A 84 -1.63 6.36 16.28
C HIS A 84 -1.45 7.03 17.67
N ARG A 85 -2.55 7.38 18.33
CA ARG A 85 -2.50 7.99 19.69
C ARG A 85 -2.04 6.98 20.75
N ARG A 86 -2.40 5.71 20.59
CA ARG A 86 -2.01 4.58 21.44
C ARG A 86 -1.81 3.37 20.56
N LEU A 87 -0.59 2.88 20.50
CA LEU A 87 -0.23 1.66 19.79
C LEU A 87 0.59 0.80 20.76
N SER A 88 0.11 -0.39 21.05
CA SER A 88 0.79 -1.31 21.96
C SER A 88 2.06 -1.89 21.32
N SER A 89 2.95 -2.44 22.13
CA SER A 89 4.12 -3.17 21.63
C SER A 89 3.70 -4.44 20.87
N GLU A 90 2.61 -5.05 21.30
CA GLU A 90 2.00 -6.23 20.68
C GLU A 90 1.48 -5.92 19.28
N ASP A 91 0.76 -4.80 19.10
CA ASP A 91 0.28 -4.37 17.77
C ASP A 91 1.44 -4.09 16.82
N GLN A 92 2.53 -3.46 17.33
CA GLN A 92 3.73 -3.22 16.52
C GLN A 92 4.39 -4.53 16.10
N ALA A 93 4.58 -5.45 17.05
CA ALA A 93 5.17 -6.77 16.79
C ALA A 93 4.32 -7.56 15.79
N GLU A 94 3.00 -7.51 15.93
CA GLU A 94 2.06 -8.16 15.03
C GLU A 94 2.15 -7.59 13.60
N ALA A 95 2.18 -6.26 13.45
CA ALA A 95 2.31 -5.62 12.16
C ALA A 95 3.64 -5.99 11.47
N LEU A 96 4.74 -6.00 12.22
CA LEU A 96 6.04 -6.44 11.70
C LEU A 96 6.03 -7.93 11.32
N ARG A 97 5.38 -8.78 12.11
CA ARG A 97 5.24 -10.21 11.83
C ARG A 97 4.46 -10.46 10.53
N GLN A 98 3.37 -9.74 10.33
CA GLN A 98 2.53 -9.86 9.12
C GLN A 98 3.31 -9.57 7.82
N VAL A 99 4.37 -8.77 7.90
CA VAL A 99 5.20 -8.44 6.74
C VAL A 99 6.57 -9.14 6.76
N GLY A 100 6.75 -10.15 7.61
CA GLY A 100 8.00 -10.91 7.70
C GLY A 100 9.19 -10.13 8.27
N LEU A 101 8.95 -9.17 9.16
CA LEU A 101 9.98 -8.34 9.82
C LEU A 101 10.09 -8.60 11.33
N SER A 102 9.73 -9.79 11.81
CA SER A 102 9.75 -10.14 13.25
C SER A 102 11.12 -9.97 13.92
N GLY A 103 12.22 -10.10 13.16
CA GLY A 103 13.60 -9.96 13.68
C GLY A 103 14.15 -8.54 13.65
N VAL A 104 13.38 -7.56 13.23
CA VAL A 104 13.84 -6.17 13.13
C VAL A 104 13.83 -5.50 14.50
N ASP A 105 14.98 -4.90 14.90
CA ASP A 105 15.04 -4.08 16.13
C ASP A 105 14.25 -2.77 15.90
N GLY A 106 13.18 -2.58 16.66
CA GLY A 106 12.36 -1.38 16.60
C GLY A 106 13.09 -0.07 16.93
N ARG A 107 14.29 -0.13 17.49
CA ARG A 107 15.13 1.03 17.84
C ARG A 107 16.04 1.46 16.69
N GLN A 108 16.26 0.61 15.68
CA GLN A 108 17.09 0.98 14.54
C GLN A 108 16.37 1.98 13.63
N ALA A 109 17.17 2.78 12.92
CA ALA A 109 16.65 3.72 11.93
C ALA A 109 16.10 2.97 10.70
N PRO A 110 14.97 3.41 10.11
CA PRO A 110 14.41 2.79 8.90
C PRO A 110 15.41 2.72 7.74
N GLU A 111 16.31 3.67 7.62
CA GLU A 111 17.33 3.75 6.55
C GLU A 111 18.39 2.64 6.65
N ARG A 112 18.51 1.98 7.80
CA ARG A 112 19.41 0.82 7.99
C ARG A 112 18.81 -0.50 7.47
N LEU A 113 17.54 -0.50 7.16
CA LEU A 113 16.86 -1.64 6.56
C LEU A 113 17.25 -1.78 5.09
N SER A 114 17.30 -3.01 4.58
CA SER A 114 17.41 -3.24 3.12
C SER A 114 16.19 -2.66 2.39
N GLY A 115 16.30 -2.39 1.09
CA GLY A 115 15.19 -1.85 0.29
C GLY A 115 13.90 -2.68 0.40
N GLY A 116 14.03 -4.02 0.40
CA GLY A 116 12.87 -4.91 0.61
C GLY A 116 12.29 -4.83 2.02
N GLN A 117 13.14 -4.69 3.03
CA GLN A 117 12.68 -4.49 4.40
C GLN A 117 11.98 -3.13 4.57
N GLN A 118 12.50 -2.08 3.94
CA GLN A 118 11.85 -0.77 3.93
C GLN A 118 10.48 -0.82 3.25
N ARG A 119 10.36 -1.55 2.13
CA ARG A 119 9.09 -1.76 1.44
C ARG A 119 8.08 -2.47 2.33
N ARG A 120 8.53 -3.53 3.02
CA ARG A 120 7.69 -4.28 3.96
C ARG A 120 7.35 -3.45 5.21
N LEU A 121 8.24 -2.59 5.71
CA LEU A 121 7.93 -1.65 6.78
C LEU A 121 6.82 -0.68 6.39
N ALA A 122 6.86 -0.11 5.18
CA ALA A 122 5.81 0.76 4.68
C ALA A 122 4.44 0.06 4.62
N LEU A 123 4.44 -1.22 4.23
CA LEU A 123 3.22 -2.05 4.31
C LEU A 123 2.75 -2.23 5.76
N ALA A 124 3.66 -2.53 6.71
CA ALA A 124 3.31 -2.68 8.13
C ALA A 124 2.65 -1.41 8.69
N VAL A 125 3.18 -0.23 8.36
CA VAL A 125 2.61 1.07 8.76
C VAL A 125 1.16 1.21 8.25
N GLN A 126 0.89 0.81 7.01
CA GLN A 126 -0.47 0.85 6.48
C GLN A 126 -1.39 -0.19 7.12
N LEU A 127 -0.89 -1.41 7.39
CA LEU A 127 -1.67 -2.50 7.99
C LEU A 127 -2.15 -2.19 9.41
N LEU A 128 -1.42 -1.38 10.17
CA LEU A 128 -1.84 -0.91 11.51
C LEU A 128 -3.16 -0.15 11.49
N ARG A 129 -3.50 0.49 10.38
CA ARG A 129 -4.77 1.18 10.18
C ARG A 129 -5.92 0.22 9.84
N LYS A 130 -5.62 -1.08 9.68
CA LYS A 130 -6.56 -2.14 9.29
C LYS A 130 -7.39 -1.77 8.04
N PRO A 131 -6.76 -1.35 6.93
CA PRO A 131 -7.48 -0.95 5.73
C PRO A 131 -8.14 -2.16 5.07
N ASP A 132 -9.33 -1.97 4.49
CA ASP A 132 -9.98 -2.97 3.64
C ASP A 132 -9.40 -3.00 2.23
N VAL A 133 -8.83 -1.87 1.79
CA VAL A 133 -8.23 -1.69 0.46
C VAL A 133 -6.79 -1.23 0.60
N LEU A 134 -5.87 -1.90 -0.09
CA LEU A 134 -4.48 -1.49 -0.24
C LEU A 134 -4.22 -1.03 -1.67
N LEU A 135 -3.72 0.17 -1.79
CA LEU A 135 -3.31 0.81 -3.04
C LEU A 135 -1.79 0.86 -3.08
N LEU A 136 -1.20 0.26 -4.10
CA LEU A 136 0.24 0.07 -4.19
C LEU A 136 0.73 0.66 -5.51
N ASP A 137 1.64 1.62 -5.42
CA ASP A 137 2.26 2.23 -6.60
C ASP A 137 3.67 1.66 -6.78
N GLU A 138 3.86 0.86 -7.83
CA GLU A 138 5.13 0.20 -8.19
C GLU A 138 5.80 -0.52 -7.00
N PRO A 139 5.12 -1.48 -6.33
CA PRO A 139 5.60 -2.05 -5.06
C PRO A 139 6.89 -2.85 -5.20
N THR A 140 7.28 -3.25 -6.40
CA THR A 140 8.47 -4.04 -6.69
C THR A 140 9.58 -3.25 -7.40
N ALA A 141 9.34 -1.97 -7.72
CA ALA A 141 10.30 -1.15 -8.45
C ALA A 141 11.64 -1.00 -7.69
N GLY A 142 12.76 -1.22 -8.41
CA GLY A 142 14.10 -1.07 -7.87
C GLY A 142 14.53 -2.15 -6.88
N LEU A 143 13.80 -3.25 -6.75
CA LEU A 143 14.17 -4.40 -5.93
C LEU A 143 14.88 -5.46 -6.76
N ASP A 144 15.89 -6.11 -6.15
CA ASP A 144 16.54 -7.30 -6.71
C ASP A 144 15.53 -8.45 -6.83
N TRP A 145 15.79 -9.39 -7.72
CA TRP A 145 14.88 -10.49 -8.05
C TRP A 145 14.43 -11.31 -6.82
N SER A 146 15.34 -11.69 -5.94
CA SER A 146 15.02 -12.48 -4.74
C SER A 146 14.11 -11.72 -3.78
N VAL A 147 14.42 -10.44 -3.55
CA VAL A 147 13.64 -9.55 -2.68
C VAL A 147 12.27 -9.23 -3.29
N ARG A 148 12.21 -9.10 -4.62
CA ARG A 148 10.97 -8.91 -5.38
C ARG A 148 10.00 -10.07 -5.16
N SER A 149 10.49 -11.31 -5.25
CA SER A 149 9.67 -12.52 -5.01
C SER A 149 9.07 -12.54 -3.60
N GLU A 150 9.84 -12.18 -2.57
CA GLU A 150 9.33 -12.09 -1.19
C GLU A 150 8.20 -11.04 -1.05
N VAL A 151 8.31 -9.91 -1.74
CA VAL A 151 7.27 -8.87 -1.73
C VAL A 151 6.02 -9.36 -2.47
N LEU A 152 6.17 -10.02 -3.61
CA LEU A 152 5.04 -10.57 -4.38
C LEU A 152 4.28 -11.63 -3.58
N GLU A 153 4.97 -12.55 -2.92
CA GLU A 153 4.37 -13.55 -2.04
C GLU A 153 3.58 -12.90 -0.88
N LEU A 154 4.15 -11.85 -0.27
CA LEU A 154 3.46 -11.08 0.75
C LEU A 154 2.17 -10.43 0.21
N LEU A 155 2.23 -9.82 -0.98
CA LEU A 155 1.08 -9.19 -1.60
C LEU A 155 -0.01 -10.22 -1.97
N ASP A 156 0.37 -11.41 -2.42
CA ASP A 156 -0.57 -12.50 -2.64
C ASP A 156 -1.29 -12.89 -1.34
N GLN A 157 -0.53 -13.09 -0.25
CA GLN A 157 -1.11 -13.39 1.06
C GLN A 157 -2.09 -12.30 1.52
N LEU A 158 -1.71 -11.03 1.39
CA LEU A 158 -2.55 -9.90 1.77
C LEU A 158 -3.82 -9.78 0.91
N SER A 159 -3.78 -10.23 -0.36
CA SER A 159 -4.92 -10.17 -1.28
C SER A 159 -6.09 -11.07 -0.86
N ARG A 160 -5.83 -12.10 -0.06
CA ARG A 160 -6.84 -13.05 0.42
C ARG A 160 -7.86 -12.39 1.34
N ASP A 161 -7.39 -11.48 2.18
CA ASP A 161 -8.21 -10.82 3.20
C ASP A 161 -8.59 -9.37 2.85
N ARG A 162 -7.87 -8.75 1.90
CA ARG A 162 -8.01 -7.35 1.52
C ARG A 162 -8.11 -7.20 0.01
N LEU A 163 -8.74 -6.12 -0.42
CA LEU A 163 -8.70 -5.74 -1.83
C LEU A 163 -7.36 -5.06 -2.12
N LEU A 164 -6.60 -5.58 -3.06
CA LEU A 164 -5.37 -4.95 -3.56
C LEU A 164 -5.59 -4.34 -4.93
N ILE A 165 -5.15 -3.09 -5.10
CA ILE A 165 -5.04 -2.41 -6.40
C ILE A 165 -3.58 -2.03 -6.56
N VAL A 166 -2.95 -2.56 -7.58
CA VAL A 166 -1.52 -2.41 -7.84
C VAL A 166 -1.31 -1.71 -9.17
N VAL A 167 -0.61 -0.60 -9.13
CA VAL A 167 -0.05 0.04 -10.31
C VAL A 167 1.33 -0.56 -10.56
N THR A 168 1.57 -1.06 -11.77
CA THR A 168 2.86 -1.66 -12.13
C THR A 168 3.14 -1.58 -13.63
N HIS A 169 4.40 -1.50 -13.97
CA HIS A 169 4.89 -1.65 -15.35
C HIS A 169 5.17 -3.11 -15.71
N GLU A 170 5.19 -4.02 -14.72
CA GLU A 170 5.50 -5.44 -14.86
C GLU A 170 4.31 -6.30 -14.38
N PRO A 171 3.13 -6.22 -15.03
CA PRO A 171 1.93 -6.95 -14.58
C PRO A 171 2.11 -8.48 -14.64
N GLU A 172 3.02 -8.97 -15.46
CA GLU A 172 3.36 -10.39 -15.62
C GLU A 172 3.97 -11.01 -14.36
N LEU A 173 4.44 -10.21 -13.41
CA LEU A 173 4.97 -10.70 -12.14
C LEU A 173 3.87 -11.11 -11.14
N PHE A 174 2.65 -10.68 -11.39
CA PHE A 174 1.50 -10.96 -10.52
C PHE A 174 0.64 -12.07 -11.15
N HIS A 175 0.83 -13.32 -10.72
CA HIS A 175 0.11 -14.51 -11.23
C HIS A 175 -1.02 -14.95 -10.31
#